data_6e70cd4e389f8cbdf82f51fd77c8475b
#
_entry.id   6e70cd4e389f8cbdf82f51fd77c8475b
#
_cell.length_a   1.000
_cell.length_b   1.000
_cell.length_c   1.000
_cell.angle_alpha   90.00
_cell.angle_beta   90.00
_cell.angle_gamma   90.00
#
_symmetry.space_group_name_H-M   'P 1'
#
loop_
_entity.id
_entity.type
_entity.pdbx_description
1 polymer ?
#
loop_
_entity_poly.entity_id
_entity_poly.type
_entity_poly.pdbx_seq_one_letter_code
_entity_poly.pdbx_strand_id
1 'polypeptide(L)'
;MPAPKNSIRRSLLVISTIVLSTVLTAPVALAAPSPSSKPSAGSSATATADPSKSPSKKSKDSKESKESKGSKAAPPAKMSTVGGTRLGQAGTQVNLASGVPVLPKGLSARSWIVADAESGKVLAAHNAHWRLAPASTLKMLFADTLLPKWPSSTEHKVESSDLAGIGSGSSMVGIKEDETYTVHDLWLGVFLRSGNDAVRVLAAMNGGVESTVKEMNEHAEELQAFDTVVVSPDGYDAEGQVSSAYDLTLIARSGLQKKDFREYASTVRADFPGETKKNKKGKKVRDSFEIQNTNRLLSGDYDVPVYQGIAGVKNGNTTNAGATFTGVAEQDGRVLLVTVMNPEKKESNGVYKETAKLLDWGFKAAGKVDPVGELVPPGSAAQAGARPGAGASPGEAGGAGEDAPGAVGSKPVLPPPPGRPTAPSTPPSHY
;
A
#
# COMPACT_ATOMS: atom_id res chain seq x y z
N MET A 1 24.53 -9.90 -60.53
CA MET A 1 24.78 -8.60 -61.20
C MET A 1 23.46 -8.15 -61.79
N PRO A 2 22.99 -6.94 -61.64
CA PRO A 2 23.73 -5.69 -61.51
C PRO A 2 23.41 -4.86 -60.29
N ALA A 3 24.22 -3.85 -60.11
CA ALA A 3 24.39 -2.95 -58.99
C ALA A 3 23.49 -1.67 -59.08
N PRO A 4 23.75 -0.66 -58.27
CA PRO A 4 22.76 0.09 -57.46
C PRO A 4 22.37 1.44 -58.05
N LYS A 5 21.32 2.08 -57.49
CA LYS A 5 21.04 3.50 -57.79
C LYS A 5 20.91 4.33 -56.52
N ASN A 6 21.76 5.33 -56.44
CA ASN A 6 21.78 6.48 -55.56
C ASN A 6 20.48 7.29 -55.63
N SER A 7 20.08 7.90 -54.53
CA SER A 7 19.32 9.15 -54.54
C SER A 7 19.35 9.88 -53.21
N ILE A 8 20.10 10.93 -53.14
CA ILE A 8 19.86 12.37 -52.87
C ILE A 8 19.14 12.69 -51.53
N ARG A 9 19.96 13.24 -50.65
CA ARG A 9 19.60 14.06 -49.47
C ARG A 9 18.88 15.33 -49.90
N ARG A 10 17.78 15.66 -49.28
CA ARG A 10 17.25 17.03 -49.18
C ARG A 10 17.15 17.44 -47.73
N SER A 11 18.00 18.38 -47.35
CA SER A 11 17.92 19.15 -46.11
C SER A 11 16.78 20.15 -46.21
N LEU A 12 15.91 20.19 -45.22
CA LEU A 12 14.96 21.28 -45.00
C LEU A 12 15.31 22.01 -43.72
N LEU A 13 15.71 23.26 -43.90
CA LEU A 13 15.91 24.27 -42.86
C LEU A 13 14.54 24.64 -42.29
N VAL A 14 14.36 24.54 -40.97
CA VAL A 14 13.21 25.12 -40.26
C VAL A 14 13.70 26.32 -39.46
N ILE A 15 13.20 27.48 -39.88
CA ILE A 15 13.40 28.79 -39.23
C ILE A 15 12.52 28.87 -38.00
N SER A 16 13.14 29.03 -36.84
CA SER A 16 12.43 29.31 -35.56
C SER A 16 12.17 30.80 -35.44
N THR A 17 10.92 31.18 -35.43
CA THR A 17 10.49 32.54 -35.03
C THR A 17 10.29 32.58 -33.51
N ILE A 18 11.12 33.39 -32.87
CA ILE A 18 11.01 33.73 -31.44
C ILE A 18 9.96 34.83 -31.31
N VAL A 19 8.85 34.51 -30.59
CA VAL A 19 7.88 35.51 -30.15
C VAL A 19 8.24 35.95 -28.73
N LEU A 20 8.66 37.19 -28.62
CA LEU A 20 8.99 37.89 -27.39
C LEU A 20 7.69 38.43 -26.77
N SER A 21 7.20 37.81 -25.69
CA SER A 21 6.05 38.31 -24.93
C SER A 21 6.52 39.15 -23.75
N THR A 22 6.21 40.44 -23.80
CA THR A 22 6.45 41.41 -22.73
C THR A 22 5.47 41.20 -21.59
N VAL A 23 6.00 41.00 -20.40
CA VAL A 23 5.23 40.91 -19.15
C VAL A 23 5.04 42.33 -18.60
N LEU A 24 3.79 42.80 -18.53
CA LEU A 24 3.41 43.99 -17.77
C LEU A 24 3.26 43.60 -16.30
N THR A 25 4.08 44.19 -15.46
CA THR A 25 3.93 44.15 -13.98
C THR A 25 3.03 45.30 -13.51
N ALA A 26 1.92 44.98 -12.86
CA ALA A 26 1.14 45.94 -12.11
C ALA A 26 1.47 45.83 -10.60
N PRO A 27 1.56 46.96 -9.85
CA PRO A 27 1.89 46.94 -8.43
C PRO A 27 0.66 46.60 -7.57
N VAL A 28 0.86 45.68 -6.62
CA VAL A 28 -0.10 45.37 -5.58
C VAL A 28 0.09 46.37 -4.43
N ALA A 29 -0.96 47.10 -4.10
CA ALA A 29 -1.00 47.97 -2.94
C ALA A 29 -1.25 47.18 -1.66
N LEU A 30 -0.34 47.34 -0.68
CA LEU A 30 -0.54 46.88 0.70
C LEU A 30 -1.59 47.77 1.36
N ALA A 31 -2.65 47.18 1.92
CA ALA A 31 -3.50 47.82 2.89
C ALA A 31 -3.20 47.25 4.29
N ALA A 32 -2.79 48.14 5.19
CA ALA A 32 -2.57 47.87 6.61
C ALA A 32 -3.88 47.86 7.41
N PRO A 33 -3.97 47.13 8.52
CA PRO A 33 -5.14 47.15 9.38
C PRO A 33 -5.08 48.29 10.40
N SER A 34 -6.21 48.93 10.66
CA SER A 34 -6.41 49.87 11.78
C SER A 34 -7.39 49.34 12.81
N PRO A 35 -7.28 49.78 14.07
CA PRO A 35 -7.76 49.05 15.23
C PRO A 35 -9.03 49.63 15.87
N SER A 36 -9.64 48.79 16.76
CA SER A 36 -10.34 49.18 17.99
C SER A 36 -11.61 50.03 17.97
N SER A 37 -12.66 49.48 18.55
CA SER A 37 -13.39 50.20 19.62
C SER A 37 -14.25 49.24 20.45
N LYS A 38 -13.99 49.18 21.77
CA LYS A 38 -15.00 48.92 22.81
C LYS A 38 -15.76 50.25 23.06
N PRO A 39 -16.99 50.22 23.56
CA PRO A 39 -17.25 50.24 25.01
C PRO A 39 -18.53 49.46 25.38
N SER A 40 -18.60 48.97 26.57
CA SER A 40 -19.01 49.49 27.89
C SER A 40 -20.46 49.19 28.27
N ALA A 41 -20.61 48.37 29.32
CA ALA A 41 -21.28 48.60 30.61
C ALA A 41 -22.82 48.56 30.73
N GLY A 42 -23.24 47.87 31.77
CA GLY A 42 -24.49 48.08 32.52
C GLY A 42 -24.94 46.71 33.10
N SER A 43 -24.56 46.39 34.35
CA SER A 43 -25.25 46.62 35.63
C SER A 43 -26.61 45.92 35.72
N SER A 44 -27.00 45.13 36.68
CA SER A 44 -26.90 45.08 38.13
C SER A 44 -27.54 43.80 38.68
N ALA A 45 -26.97 43.26 39.72
CA ALA A 45 -27.48 42.99 41.08
C ALA A 45 -28.48 41.82 41.21
N THR A 46 -28.55 40.99 42.24
CA THR A 46 -28.12 41.02 43.64
C THR A 46 -28.29 39.61 44.22
N ALA A 47 -27.35 39.20 45.07
CA ALA A 47 -27.42 38.61 46.39
C ALA A 47 -28.09 37.20 46.56
N THR A 48 -27.67 36.31 47.39
CA THR A 48 -27.03 36.24 48.71
C THR A 48 -26.73 34.77 49.02
N ALA A 49 -25.73 34.45 49.58
CA ALA A 49 -25.21 34.14 50.90
C ALA A 49 -24.51 32.78 51.02
N ASP A 50 -23.34 32.83 51.54
CA ASP A 50 -22.31 31.96 52.12
C ASP A 50 -22.81 31.38 53.49
N PRO A 51 -22.06 30.54 54.26
CA PRO A 51 -20.72 29.96 54.10
C PRO A 51 -20.55 28.51 54.69
N SER A 52 -19.45 27.84 54.37
CA SER A 52 -18.59 27.24 55.43
C SER A 52 -17.30 26.61 54.85
N LYS A 53 -16.22 27.31 55.08
CA LYS A 53 -14.87 27.01 55.64
C LYS A 53 -14.33 25.57 55.51
N SER A 54 -13.28 25.42 54.69
CA SER A 54 -11.80 25.36 54.97
C SER A 54 -11.21 24.00 55.38
N PRO A 55 -9.89 23.70 55.21
CA PRO A 55 -8.78 24.44 54.63
C PRO A 55 -7.82 23.67 53.70
N SER A 56 -7.08 24.44 53.00
CA SER A 56 -5.87 24.25 52.21
C SER A 56 -4.88 23.13 52.56
N LYS A 57 -4.31 22.49 51.51
CA LYS A 57 -2.86 22.23 51.47
C LYS A 57 -2.32 22.55 50.08
N LYS A 58 -1.46 23.54 50.05
CA LYS A 58 -0.54 23.84 48.94
C LYS A 58 0.42 22.66 48.78
N SER A 59 0.54 22.10 47.58
CA SER A 59 1.80 21.58 47.13
C SER A 59 2.07 22.10 45.72
N LYS A 60 3.06 22.99 45.67
CA LYS A 60 3.82 23.34 44.46
C LYS A 60 4.57 22.09 44.07
N ASP A 61 4.36 21.63 42.83
CA ASP A 61 5.41 21.03 42.03
C ASP A 61 4.99 21.17 40.56
N SER A 62 5.35 22.32 40.00
CA SER A 62 5.49 22.48 38.57
C SER A 62 6.76 21.76 38.16
N LYS A 63 6.66 20.46 37.83
CA LYS A 63 7.68 19.77 37.03
C LYS A 63 7.46 20.12 35.57
N GLU A 64 8.25 21.09 35.12
CA GLU A 64 8.64 21.25 33.73
C GLU A 64 8.96 19.86 33.16
N SER A 65 8.08 19.33 32.30
CA SER A 65 8.40 18.17 31.48
C SER A 65 9.48 18.60 30.50
N LYS A 66 10.73 18.35 30.85
CA LYS A 66 11.83 18.32 29.90
C LYS A 66 11.42 17.37 28.78
N GLU A 67 11.25 17.93 27.57
CA GLU A 67 11.26 17.18 26.33
C GLU A 67 12.44 16.22 26.35
N SER A 68 12.17 14.95 26.64
CA SER A 68 13.15 13.90 26.46
C SER A 68 13.42 13.82 24.96
N LYS A 69 14.63 14.21 24.54
CA LYS A 69 15.15 13.84 23.22
C LYS A 69 14.88 12.33 23.05
N GLY A 70 13.86 11.99 22.24
CA GLY A 70 13.41 10.63 22.05
C GLY A 70 14.59 9.73 21.69
N SER A 71 14.89 8.80 22.56
CA SER A 71 15.75 7.67 22.19
C SER A 71 15.09 6.99 21.01
N LYS A 72 15.83 6.76 19.93
CA LYS A 72 15.32 5.98 18.79
C LYS A 72 14.79 4.66 19.32
N ALA A 73 13.52 4.35 19.07
CA ALA A 73 12.96 3.08 19.47
C ALA A 73 13.80 1.94 18.85
N ALA A 74 14.25 1.03 19.70
CA ALA A 74 14.99 -0.15 19.27
C ALA A 74 14.02 -1.33 19.09
N PRO A 75 14.34 -2.29 18.21
CA PRO A 75 13.53 -3.50 18.08
C PRO A 75 13.56 -4.29 19.38
N PRO A 76 12.48 -5.04 19.72
CA PRO A 76 12.49 -5.94 20.86
C PRO A 76 13.60 -6.97 20.72
N ALA A 77 14.24 -7.36 21.85
CA ALA A 77 15.30 -8.36 21.87
C ALA A 77 14.81 -9.75 21.44
N LYS A 78 13.51 -10.02 21.63
CA LYS A 78 12.83 -11.25 21.20
C LYS A 78 11.58 -10.85 20.44
N MET A 79 11.41 -11.37 19.25
CA MET A 79 10.26 -11.20 18.36
C MET A 79 9.65 -12.56 18.05
N SER A 80 8.54 -12.59 17.29
CA SER A 80 7.92 -13.81 16.81
C SER A 80 8.94 -14.65 16.01
N THR A 81 8.85 -15.98 16.14
CA THR A 81 9.68 -16.94 15.38
C THR A 81 8.86 -17.68 14.29
N VAL A 82 7.69 -17.18 13.97
CA VAL A 82 6.90 -17.71 12.84
C VAL A 82 7.74 -17.63 11.57
N GLY A 83 7.76 -18.68 10.80
CA GLY A 83 8.59 -18.79 9.60
C GLY A 83 10.08 -19.06 9.84
N GLY A 84 10.54 -19.15 11.09
CA GLY A 84 11.90 -19.54 11.42
C GLY A 84 12.54 -18.75 12.57
N THR A 85 13.37 -19.42 13.35
CA THR A 85 13.99 -18.85 14.57
C THR A 85 14.87 -17.62 14.26
N ARG A 86 15.49 -17.57 13.09
CA ARG A 86 16.32 -16.42 12.68
C ARG A 86 15.50 -15.17 12.42
N LEU A 87 14.27 -15.31 11.93
CA LEU A 87 13.38 -14.17 11.68
C LEU A 87 12.96 -13.47 12.98
N GLY A 88 12.97 -14.18 14.10
CA GLY A 88 12.73 -13.62 15.44
C GLY A 88 13.92 -12.86 16.05
N GLN A 89 15.07 -12.84 15.39
CA GLN A 89 16.26 -12.14 15.87
C GLN A 89 16.29 -10.68 15.42
N ALA A 90 16.76 -9.80 16.29
CA ALA A 90 16.99 -8.42 15.95
C ALA A 90 18.17 -8.27 14.98
N GLY A 91 18.12 -7.21 14.17
CA GLY A 91 19.16 -6.93 13.17
C GLY A 91 18.92 -7.68 11.85
N THR A 92 19.94 -7.67 11.01
CA THR A 92 19.87 -8.22 9.65
C THR A 92 20.20 -9.70 9.63
N GLN A 93 19.31 -10.48 9.06
CA GLN A 93 19.44 -11.93 8.84
C GLN A 93 19.64 -12.20 7.35
N VAL A 94 20.76 -12.78 7.00
CA VAL A 94 21.13 -13.20 5.64
C VAL A 94 22.23 -14.26 5.70
N ASN A 95 22.23 -15.21 4.78
CA ASN A 95 23.30 -16.20 4.64
C ASN A 95 24.25 -15.77 3.51
N LEU A 96 25.31 -15.03 3.85
CA LEU A 96 26.34 -14.60 2.91
C LEU A 96 27.38 -15.70 2.72
N ALA A 97 27.12 -16.61 1.77
CA ALA A 97 28.09 -17.60 1.33
C ALA A 97 28.89 -17.07 0.12
N SER A 98 29.94 -17.80 -0.28
CA SER A 98 30.74 -17.47 -1.48
C SER A 98 29.83 -17.41 -2.73
N GLY A 99 29.95 -16.34 -3.51
CA GLY A 99 29.15 -16.10 -4.70
C GLY A 99 27.78 -15.43 -4.49
N VAL A 100 27.37 -15.23 -3.21
CA VAL A 100 26.16 -14.43 -2.89
C VAL A 100 26.51 -12.93 -2.93
N PRO A 101 25.73 -12.09 -3.63
CA PRO A 101 25.97 -10.66 -3.62
C PRO A 101 25.76 -10.09 -2.21
N VAL A 102 26.62 -9.15 -1.80
CA VAL A 102 26.44 -8.42 -0.55
C VAL A 102 25.19 -7.57 -0.58
N LEU A 103 24.56 -7.43 0.58
CA LEU A 103 23.37 -6.56 0.73
C LEU A 103 23.68 -5.12 0.33
N PRO A 104 22.71 -4.39 -0.23
CA PRO A 104 22.90 -3.01 -0.62
C PRO A 104 23.22 -2.13 0.60
N LYS A 105 24.14 -1.17 0.38
CA LYS A 105 24.46 -0.17 1.41
C LYS A 105 23.36 0.89 1.50
N GLY A 106 23.25 1.46 2.69
CA GLY A 106 22.41 2.65 2.89
C GLY A 106 20.94 2.35 3.12
N LEU A 107 20.57 1.11 3.39
CA LEU A 107 19.26 0.78 3.92
C LEU A 107 19.10 1.43 5.30
N SER A 108 17.98 2.08 5.53
CA SER A 108 17.67 2.80 6.76
C SER A 108 16.31 2.41 7.36
N ALA A 109 15.57 1.53 6.69
CA ALA A 109 14.29 1.05 7.16
C ALA A 109 14.43 0.31 8.49
N ARG A 110 13.49 0.56 9.40
CA ARG A 110 13.44 -0.11 10.70
C ARG A 110 13.17 -1.60 10.57
N SER A 111 12.40 -1.97 9.60
CA SER A 111 12.08 -3.37 9.29
C SER A 111 11.96 -3.55 7.78
N TRP A 112 12.48 -4.67 7.26
CA TRP A 112 12.30 -5.06 5.87
C TRP A 112 12.48 -6.57 5.68
N ILE A 113 11.93 -7.10 4.60
CA ILE A 113 12.04 -8.50 4.21
C ILE A 113 12.10 -8.63 2.69
N VAL A 114 12.84 -9.60 2.20
CA VAL A 114 12.89 -10.03 0.79
C VAL A 114 12.55 -11.52 0.75
N ALA A 115 11.49 -11.87 0.04
CA ALA A 115 11.03 -13.24 -0.08
C ALA A 115 10.73 -13.62 -1.53
N ASP A 116 10.92 -14.88 -1.86
CA ASP A 116 10.45 -15.49 -3.10
C ASP A 116 8.94 -15.77 -2.96
N ALA A 117 8.14 -15.18 -3.83
CA ALA A 117 6.68 -15.21 -3.69
C ALA A 117 6.09 -16.61 -3.96
N GLU A 118 6.73 -17.39 -4.83
CA GLU A 118 6.26 -18.73 -5.21
C GLU A 118 6.58 -19.75 -4.11
N SER A 119 7.86 -19.88 -3.78
CA SER A 119 8.30 -20.87 -2.77
C SER A 119 8.05 -20.44 -1.33
N GLY A 120 7.84 -19.14 -1.07
CA GLY A 120 7.75 -18.58 0.28
C GLY A 120 9.10 -18.44 0.99
N LYS A 121 10.22 -18.79 0.38
CA LYS A 121 11.54 -18.71 1.00
C LYS A 121 11.95 -17.26 1.26
N VAL A 122 12.33 -16.95 2.50
CA VAL A 122 12.84 -15.63 2.89
C VAL A 122 14.35 -15.59 2.63
N LEU A 123 14.76 -14.74 1.68
CA LEU A 123 16.16 -14.62 1.25
C LEU A 123 16.99 -13.79 2.24
N ALA A 124 16.40 -12.71 2.75
CA ALA A 124 16.97 -11.86 3.78
C ALA A 124 15.89 -11.06 4.50
N ALA A 125 16.16 -10.64 5.73
CA ALA A 125 15.28 -9.80 6.50
C ALA A 125 16.07 -8.92 7.49
N HIS A 126 15.44 -7.85 7.93
CA HIS A 126 15.91 -7.01 9.01
C HIS A 126 14.76 -6.75 9.97
N ASN A 127 14.88 -7.18 11.22
CA ASN A 127 13.84 -7.04 12.23
C ASN A 127 12.44 -7.49 11.72
N ALA A 128 12.36 -8.65 11.06
CA ALA A 128 11.19 -9.09 10.29
C ALA A 128 9.86 -8.98 11.04
N HIS A 129 9.88 -9.29 12.33
CA HIS A 129 8.72 -9.32 13.23
C HIS A 129 8.64 -8.10 14.17
N TRP A 130 9.34 -7.01 13.84
CA TRP A 130 9.15 -5.78 14.61
C TRP A 130 7.78 -5.18 14.33
N ARG A 131 6.95 -5.13 15.37
CA ARG A 131 5.59 -4.59 15.30
C ARG A 131 5.65 -3.07 15.19
N LEU A 132 5.30 -2.55 14.03
CA LEU A 132 5.30 -1.14 13.66
C LEU A 132 3.92 -0.75 13.11
N ALA A 133 3.59 0.54 13.10
CA ALA A 133 2.38 1.02 12.44
C ALA A 133 2.46 0.73 10.93
N PRO A 134 1.44 0.10 10.33
CA PRO A 134 1.47 -0.33 8.93
C PRO A 134 1.12 0.80 7.94
N ALA A 135 0.44 1.85 8.36
CA ALA A 135 -0.20 2.80 7.47
C ALA A 135 -1.12 2.09 6.45
N SER A 136 -1.29 2.68 5.28
CA SER A 136 -2.16 2.14 4.22
C SER A 136 -1.69 0.83 3.58
N THR A 137 -0.54 0.25 3.96
CA THR A 137 -0.21 -1.13 3.56
C THR A 137 -1.16 -2.14 4.19
N LEU A 138 -1.83 -1.79 5.30
CA LEU A 138 -2.89 -2.60 5.91
C LEU A 138 -4.09 -2.82 4.97
N LYS A 139 -4.30 -1.94 3.98
CA LYS A 139 -5.34 -2.12 2.97
C LYS A 139 -5.16 -3.38 2.10
N MET A 140 -3.98 -4.00 2.13
CA MET A 140 -3.79 -5.32 1.50
C MET A 140 -4.62 -6.38 2.24
N LEU A 141 -4.62 -6.36 3.58
CA LEU A 141 -5.45 -7.25 4.37
C LEU A 141 -6.94 -6.96 4.19
N PHE A 142 -7.33 -5.67 4.18
CA PHE A 142 -8.70 -5.26 3.86
C PHE A 142 -9.17 -5.82 2.51
N ALA A 143 -8.35 -5.69 1.48
CA ALA A 143 -8.66 -6.22 0.16
C ALA A 143 -8.67 -7.76 0.15
N ASP A 144 -7.71 -8.40 0.80
CA ASP A 144 -7.63 -9.86 0.87
C ASP A 144 -8.86 -10.48 1.57
N THR A 145 -9.41 -9.77 2.55
CA THR A 145 -10.62 -10.16 3.31
C THR A 145 -11.90 -9.93 2.49
N LEU A 146 -12.05 -8.78 1.83
CA LEU A 146 -13.35 -8.35 1.29
C LEU A 146 -13.52 -8.57 -0.22
N LEU A 147 -12.46 -8.65 -1.01
CA LEU A 147 -12.56 -8.87 -2.46
C LEU A 147 -13.46 -10.05 -2.86
N PRO A 148 -13.44 -11.19 -2.14
CA PRO A 148 -14.27 -12.33 -2.52
C PRO A 148 -15.77 -12.16 -2.25
N LYS A 149 -16.19 -11.09 -1.55
CA LYS A 149 -17.58 -10.97 -1.05
C LYS A 149 -18.58 -10.55 -2.11
N TRP A 150 -18.17 -9.74 -3.07
CA TRP A 150 -19.09 -9.21 -4.08
C TRP A 150 -18.50 -9.28 -5.49
N PRO A 151 -19.36 -9.54 -6.49
CA PRO A 151 -19.01 -9.30 -7.89
C PRO A 151 -18.56 -7.86 -8.09
N SER A 152 -17.57 -7.64 -8.97
CA SER A 152 -17.05 -6.30 -9.27
C SER A 152 -18.11 -5.35 -9.87
N SER A 153 -19.18 -5.89 -10.49
CA SER A 153 -20.31 -5.15 -11.05
C SER A 153 -21.39 -4.79 -10.03
N THR A 154 -21.27 -5.23 -8.77
CA THR A 154 -22.23 -4.85 -7.73
C THR A 154 -22.20 -3.35 -7.53
N GLU A 155 -23.36 -2.71 -7.53
CA GLU A 155 -23.51 -1.28 -7.34
C GLU A 155 -23.93 -0.95 -5.91
N HIS A 156 -23.41 0.17 -5.39
CA HIS A 156 -23.80 0.74 -4.10
C HIS A 156 -24.04 2.24 -4.25
N LYS A 157 -25.21 2.71 -3.80
CA LYS A 157 -25.49 4.14 -3.68
C LYS A 157 -24.95 4.63 -2.35
N VAL A 158 -24.01 5.56 -2.41
CA VAL A 158 -23.32 6.08 -1.21
C VAL A 158 -24.24 6.96 -0.39
N GLU A 159 -24.36 6.63 0.89
CA GLU A 159 -25.05 7.44 1.87
C GLU A 159 -24.04 8.27 2.70
N SER A 160 -24.50 9.35 3.34
CA SER A 160 -23.64 10.19 4.20
C SER A 160 -23.02 9.40 5.36
N SER A 161 -23.74 8.42 5.88
CA SER A 161 -23.28 7.49 6.92
C SER A 161 -22.08 6.65 6.50
N ASP A 162 -21.98 6.29 5.20
CA ASP A 162 -20.88 5.47 4.68
C ASP A 162 -19.53 6.20 4.75
N LEU A 163 -19.56 7.53 4.70
CA LEU A 163 -18.39 8.38 4.74
C LEU A 163 -18.06 8.89 6.15
N ALA A 164 -18.83 8.48 7.15
CA ALA A 164 -18.62 8.94 8.52
C ALA A 164 -17.30 8.44 9.13
N GLY A 165 -16.67 9.25 9.98
CA GLY A 165 -15.48 8.87 10.76
C GLY A 165 -14.20 8.76 9.95
N ILE A 166 -14.12 9.35 8.76
CA ILE A 166 -12.86 9.47 8.01
C ILE A 166 -11.92 10.42 8.75
N GLY A 167 -10.73 9.96 9.09
CA GLY A 167 -9.73 10.74 9.81
C GLY A 167 -9.24 11.97 9.01
N SER A 168 -8.97 13.06 9.71
CA SER A 168 -8.45 14.29 9.08
C SER A 168 -7.12 14.04 8.36
N GLY A 169 -6.95 14.57 7.14
CA GLY A 169 -5.75 14.37 6.34
C GLY A 169 -5.66 13.00 5.65
N SER A 170 -6.74 12.21 5.71
CA SER A 170 -6.83 10.94 4.99
C SER A 170 -6.67 11.11 3.49
N SER A 171 -6.03 10.12 2.84
CA SER A 171 -6.08 9.99 1.38
C SER A 171 -7.51 9.68 0.94
N MET A 172 -7.96 10.38 -0.09
CA MET A 172 -9.31 10.25 -0.65
C MET A 172 -9.23 10.02 -2.15
N VAL A 173 -10.15 9.21 -2.70
CA VAL A 173 -10.34 9.16 -4.15
C VAL A 173 -11.35 10.20 -4.63
N GLY A 174 -12.27 10.62 -3.78
CA GLY A 174 -13.27 11.64 -4.05
C GLY A 174 -14.69 11.11 -4.22
N ILE A 175 -15.05 10.08 -3.47
CA ILE A 175 -16.41 9.54 -3.37
C ILE A 175 -17.40 10.66 -3.02
N LYS A 176 -18.56 10.64 -3.65
CA LYS A 176 -19.64 11.60 -3.43
C LYS A 176 -20.88 10.92 -2.86
N GLU A 177 -21.50 11.60 -1.90
CA GLU A 177 -22.82 11.22 -1.39
C GLU A 177 -23.86 11.24 -2.50
N ASP A 178 -24.87 10.40 -2.41
CA ASP A 178 -25.97 10.22 -3.36
C ASP A 178 -25.57 9.71 -4.76
N GLU A 179 -24.28 9.51 -5.02
CA GLU A 179 -23.79 8.86 -6.24
C GLU A 179 -23.67 7.35 -6.08
N THR A 180 -23.81 6.63 -7.18
CA THR A 180 -23.67 5.17 -7.20
C THR A 180 -22.31 4.79 -7.77
N TYR A 181 -21.60 3.89 -7.10
CA TYR A 181 -20.32 3.34 -7.55
C TYR A 181 -20.43 1.82 -7.64
N THR A 182 -19.72 1.26 -8.60
CA THR A 182 -19.53 -0.19 -8.63
C THR A 182 -18.46 -0.62 -7.62
N VAL A 183 -18.51 -1.86 -7.18
CA VAL A 183 -17.44 -2.46 -6.35
C VAL A 183 -16.09 -2.35 -7.07
N HIS A 184 -16.07 -2.46 -8.41
CA HIS A 184 -14.87 -2.22 -9.22
C HIS A 184 -14.30 -0.80 -9.02
N ASP A 185 -15.14 0.23 -9.11
CA ASP A 185 -14.70 1.62 -8.91
C ASP A 185 -14.15 1.82 -7.50
N LEU A 186 -14.83 1.29 -6.49
CA LEU A 186 -14.40 1.40 -5.10
C LEU A 186 -13.01 0.77 -4.90
N TRP A 187 -12.75 -0.42 -5.47
CA TRP A 187 -11.43 -1.05 -5.40
C TRP A 187 -10.36 -0.28 -6.16
N LEU A 188 -10.66 0.32 -7.31
CA LEU A 188 -9.75 1.25 -7.97
C LEU A 188 -9.38 2.42 -7.06
N GLY A 189 -10.36 2.99 -6.34
CA GLY A 189 -10.14 4.03 -5.34
C GLY A 189 -9.20 3.58 -4.21
N VAL A 190 -9.40 2.37 -3.68
CA VAL A 190 -8.56 1.79 -2.61
C VAL A 190 -7.12 1.58 -3.07
N PHE A 191 -6.91 0.95 -4.22
CA PHE A 191 -5.56 0.58 -4.68
C PHE A 191 -4.80 1.76 -5.27
N LEU A 192 -5.41 2.55 -6.15
CA LEU A 192 -4.70 3.61 -6.87
C LEU A 192 -4.50 4.86 -6.01
N ARG A 193 -5.57 5.32 -5.35
CA ARG A 193 -5.55 6.56 -4.56
C ARG A 193 -5.36 6.34 -3.06
N SER A 194 -5.33 5.07 -2.63
CA SER A 194 -5.33 4.75 -1.21
C SER A 194 -6.55 5.34 -0.46
N GLY A 195 -7.69 5.49 -1.16
CA GLY A 195 -8.87 6.23 -0.71
C GLY A 195 -9.50 5.63 0.54
N ASN A 196 -9.47 6.37 1.65
CA ASN A 196 -10.13 5.98 2.89
C ASN A 196 -11.65 6.11 2.75
N ASP A 197 -12.14 7.00 1.89
CA ASP A 197 -13.54 7.09 1.50
C ASP A 197 -14.05 5.80 0.85
N ALA A 198 -13.32 5.26 -0.11
CA ALA A 198 -13.66 3.99 -0.74
C ALA A 198 -13.61 2.81 0.25
N VAL A 199 -12.63 2.79 1.18
CA VAL A 199 -12.58 1.81 2.27
C VAL A 199 -13.82 1.90 3.15
N ARG A 200 -14.27 3.12 3.50
CA ARG A 200 -15.44 3.31 4.35
C ARG A 200 -16.73 2.82 3.69
N VAL A 201 -16.92 3.11 2.40
CA VAL A 201 -18.07 2.60 1.65
C VAL A 201 -18.08 1.07 1.59
N LEU A 202 -16.94 0.43 1.26
CA LEU A 202 -16.84 -1.03 1.26
C LEU A 202 -17.04 -1.63 2.66
N ALA A 203 -16.56 -0.96 3.71
CA ALA A 203 -16.81 -1.39 5.08
C ALA A 203 -18.29 -1.25 5.46
N ALA A 204 -18.98 -0.18 5.04
CA ALA A 204 -20.42 -0.01 5.24
C ALA A 204 -21.21 -1.15 4.57
N MET A 205 -20.88 -1.49 3.32
CA MET A 205 -21.43 -2.64 2.61
C MET A 205 -21.20 -3.96 3.37
N ASN A 206 -20.13 -4.06 4.16
CA ASN A 206 -19.78 -5.24 4.97
C ASN A 206 -20.38 -5.22 6.39
N GLY A 207 -21.40 -4.44 6.62
CA GLY A 207 -22.03 -4.33 7.95
C GLY A 207 -21.31 -3.38 8.91
N GLY A 208 -20.47 -2.50 8.38
CA GLY A 208 -19.80 -1.44 9.12
C GLY A 208 -18.34 -1.72 9.45
N VAL A 209 -17.71 -0.70 10.03
CA VAL A 209 -16.28 -0.73 10.37
C VAL A 209 -15.94 -1.81 11.38
N GLU A 210 -16.77 -1.96 12.42
CA GLU A 210 -16.54 -2.93 13.51
C GLU A 210 -16.55 -4.38 12.97
N SER A 211 -17.57 -4.74 12.17
CA SER A 211 -17.65 -6.04 11.50
C SER A 211 -16.43 -6.29 10.61
N THR A 212 -16.04 -5.28 9.85
CA THR A 212 -14.90 -5.37 8.93
C THR A 212 -13.57 -5.56 9.69
N VAL A 213 -13.35 -4.79 10.76
CA VAL A 213 -12.15 -4.92 11.60
C VAL A 213 -12.06 -6.31 12.24
N LYS A 214 -13.20 -6.83 12.74
CA LYS A 214 -13.26 -8.18 13.29
C LYS A 214 -12.84 -9.22 12.25
N GLU A 215 -13.42 -9.19 11.06
CA GLU A 215 -13.10 -10.13 9.99
C GLU A 215 -11.64 -10.00 9.50
N MET A 216 -11.11 -8.78 9.44
CA MET A 216 -9.69 -8.57 9.09
C MET A 216 -8.76 -9.18 10.13
N ASN A 217 -9.07 -9.07 11.43
CA ASN A 217 -8.27 -9.71 12.47
C ASN A 217 -8.39 -11.25 12.40
N GLU A 218 -9.58 -11.80 12.19
CA GLU A 218 -9.78 -13.24 11.98
C GLU A 218 -9.01 -13.75 10.76
N HIS A 219 -9.01 -12.98 9.67
CA HIS A 219 -8.25 -13.33 8.47
C HIS A 219 -6.72 -13.23 8.70
N ALA A 220 -6.26 -12.25 9.47
CA ALA A 220 -4.85 -12.17 9.87
C ALA A 220 -4.41 -13.39 10.68
N GLU A 221 -5.25 -13.86 11.61
CA GLU A 221 -5.00 -15.10 12.37
C GLU A 221 -4.95 -16.31 11.46
N GLU A 222 -5.87 -16.44 10.51
CA GLU A 222 -5.88 -17.53 9.51
C GLU A 222 -4.60 -17.53 8.66
N LEU A 223 -4.10 -16.35 8.29
CA LEU A 223 -2.83 -16.21 7.58
C LEU A 223 -1.61 -16.45 8.47
N GLN A 224 -1.77 -16.68 9.78
CA GLN A 224 -0.70 -16.73 10.77
C GLN A 224 0.09 -15.41 10.88
N ALA A 225 -0.53 -14.29 10.55
CA ALA A 225 0.01 -12.94 10.66
C ALA A 225 -0.18 -12.37 12.10
N PHE A 226 0.46 -13.01 13.08
CA PHE A 226 0.20 -12.80 14.52
C PHE A 226 0.82 -11.50 15.08
N ASP A 227 1.63 -10.78 14.32
CA ASP A 227 2.10 -9.45 14.69
C ASP A 227 1.10 -8.36 14.30
N THR A 228 0.04 -8.72 13.56
CA THR A 228 -0.95 -7.78 13.03
C THR A 228 -2.12 -7.63 13.96
N VAL A 229 -2.44 -6.38 14.31
CA VAL A 229 -3.65 -5.99 15.03
C VAL A 229 -4.32 -4.87 14.26
N VAL A 230 -5.53 -5.08 13.81
CA VAL A 230 -6.35 -4.10 13.08
C VAL A 230 -7.26 -3.39 14.05
N VAL A 231 -7.24 -2.05 14.03
CA VAL A 231 -8.13 -1.17 14.78
C VAL A 231 -8.98 -0.32 13.81
N SER A 232 -8.39 0.05 12.67
CA SER A 232 -9.07 0.77 11.59
C SER A 232 -8.82 0.03 10.26
N PRO A 233 -9.83 -0.17 9.40
CA PRO A 233 -9.70 -0.97 8.19
C PRO A 233 -8.83 -0.31 7.12
N ASP A 234 -8.61 0.98 7.21
CA ASP A 234 -7.89 1.81 6.23
C ASP A 234 -6.39 2.00 6.54
N GLY A 235 -5.94 1.57 7.73
CA GLY A 235 -4.55 1.76 8.18
C GLY A 235 -4.24 3.16 8.69
N TYR A 236 -5.26 3.99 8.96
CA TYR A 236 -5.07 5.27 9.64
C TYR A 236 -4.48 5.06 11.03
N ASP A 237 -3.71 6.05 11.53
CA ASP A 237 -3.08 5.94 12.84
C ASP A 237 -4.14 5.72 13.96
N ALA A 238 -4.03 4.60 14.65
CA ALA A 238 -4.87 4.24 15.78
C ALA A 238 -4.02 3.58 16.86
N GLU A 239 -4.38 3.81 18.13
CA GLU A 239 -3.69 3.18 19.26
C GLU A 239 -3.82 1.65 19.20
N GLY A 240 -2.70 0.96 19.30
CA GLY A 240 -2.66 -0.50 19.22
C GLY A 240 -2.62 -1.08 17.81
N GLN A 241 -2.83 -0.28 16.75
CA GLN A 241 -2.75 -0.76 15.38
C GLN A 241 -1.32 -0.98 14.95
N VAL A 242 -0.97 -2.22 14.68
CA VAL A 242 0.38 -2.64 14.32
C VAL A 242 0.38 -3.75 13.29
N SER A 243 1.51 -3.95 12.62
CA SER A 243 1.85 -5.09 11.80
C SER A 243 3.38 -5.25 11.75
N SER A 244 3.89 -6.23 11.03
CA SER A 244 5.31 -6.43 10.81
C SER A 244 5.63 -6.56 9.31
N ALA A 245 6.90 -6.42 8.92
CA ALA A 245 7.29 -6.65 7.54
C ALA A 245 7.00 -8.10 7.11
N TYR A 246 7.16 -9.05 8.03
CA TYR A 246 6.82 -10.46 7.80
C TYR A 246 5.32 -10.63 7.50
N ASP A 247 4.46 -10.13 8.38
CA ASP A 247 3.01 -10.26 8.24
C ASP A 247 2.48 -9.57 6.98
N LEU A 248 2.92 -8.33 6.71
CA LEU A 248 2.53 -7.62 5.49
C LEU A 248 2.94 -8.37 4.22
N THR A 249 4.05 -9.13 4.28
CA THR A 249 4.49 -9.97 3.16
C THR A 249 3.63 -11.24 3.04
N LEU A 250 3.23 -11.86 4.16
CA LEU A 250 2.24 -12.95 4.16
C LEU A 250 0.91 -12.51 3.55
N ILE A 251 0.38 -11.37 4.00
CA ILE A 251 -0.86 -10.77 3.53
C ILE A 251 -0.78 -10.49 2.03
N ALA A 252 0.31 -9.88 1.57
CA ALA A 252 0.51 -9.62 0.15
C ALA A 252 0.56 -10.91 -0.68
N ARG A 253 1.27 -11.95 -0.17
CA ARG A 253 1.35 -13.27 -0.82
C ARG A 253 -0.03 -13.92 -0.96
N SER A 254 -0.87 -13.83 0.07
CA SER A 254 -2.25 -14.32 0.05
C SER A 254 -3.11 -13.55 -0.96
N GLY A 255 -3.11 -12.22 -0.88
CA GLY A 255 -3.87 -11.37 -1.80
C GLY A 255 -3.50 -11.62 -3.27
N LEU A 256 -2.22 -11.79 -3.57
CA LEU A 256 -1.73 -12.07 -4.92
C LEU A 256 -2.20 -13.43 -5.49
N GLN A 257 -2.76 -14.34 -4.70
CA GLN A 257 -3.43 -15.53 -5.24
C GLN A 257 -4.76 -15.17 -5.94
N LYS A 258 -5.39 -14.05 -5.60
CA LYS A 258 -6.64 -13.57 -6.17
C LYS A 258 -6.37 -12.76 -7.43
N LYS A 259 -7.07 -13.09 -8.51
CA LYS A 259 -6.92 -12.41 -9.82
C LYS A 259 -7.21 -10.91 -9.70
N ASP A 260 -8.33 -10.56 -9.10
CA ASP A 260 -8.79 -9.17 -8.98
C ASP A 260 -7.82 -8.33 -8.14
N PHE A 261 -7.25 -8.90 -7.07
CA PHE A 261 -6.22 -8.24 -6.28
C PHE A 261 -4.99 -7.87 -7.15
N ARG A 262 -4.53 -8.81 -7.99
CA ARG A 262 -3.40 -8.55 -8.91
C ARG A 262 -3.73 -7.44 -9.92
N GLU A 263 -4.93 -7.49 -10.51
CA GLU A 263 -5.38 -6.48 -11.47
C GLU A 263 -5.40 -5.08 -10.85
N TYR A 264 -6.04 -4.90 -9.69
CA TYR A 264 -6.07 -3.60 -9.02
C TYR A 264 -4.67 -3.14 -8.57
N ALA A 265 -3.87 -4.03 -8.02
CA ALA A 265 -2.53 -3.69 -7.54
C ALA A 265 -1.59 -3.22 -8.66
N SER A 266 -1.72 -3.78 -9.87
CA SER A 266 -0.89 -3.46 -11.05
C SER A 266 -1.46 -2.36 -11.94
N THR A 267 -2.69 -1.89 -11.70
CA THR A 267 -3.31 -0.82 -12.48
C THR A 267 -2.61 0.51 -12.23
N VAL A 268 -2.09 1.13 -13.30
CA VAL A 268 -1.35 2.40 -13.24
C VAL A 268 -2.30 3.59 -13.21
N ARG A 269 -3.30 3.59 -14.10
CA ARG A 269 -4.31 4.66 -14.27
C ARG A 269 -5.66 4.07 -14.58
N ALA A 270 -6.71 4.78 -14.19
CA ALA A 270 -8.09 4.43 -14.51
C ALA A 270 -8.95 5.69 -14.53
N ASP A 271 -10.02 5.67 -15.31
CA ASP A 271 -11.09 6.66 -15.19
C ASP A 271 -11.92 6.35 -13.95
N PHE A 272 -12.22 7.38 -13.18
CA PHE A 272 -13.00 7.26 -11.96
C PHE A 272 -14.28 8.10 -12.09
N PRO A 273 -15.47 7.54 -11.76
CA PRO A 273 -16.73 8.27 -11.88
C PRO A 273 -16.79 9.40 -10.85
N GLY A 274 -17.09 10.60 -11.34
CA GLY A 274 -17.24 11.81 -10.54
C GLY A 274 -18.67 12.10 -10.13
N GLU A 275 -19.05 13.37 -10.15
CA GLU A 275 -20.35 13.87 -9.70
C GLU A 275 -21.33 14.06 -10.86
N THR A 276 -22.59 13.77 -10.62
CA THR A 276 -23.68 14.01 -11.57
C THR A 276 -24.12 15.48 -11.58
N LYS A 277 -23.87 16.18 -12.68
CA LYS A 277 -24.20 17.59 -12.87
C LYS A 277 -25.18 17.80 -14.02
N LYS A 278 -25.97 18.87 -13.97
CA LYS A 278 -26.76 19.30 -15.11
C LYS A 278 -25.87 20.01 -16.13
N ASN A 279 -25.87 19.54 -17.37
CA ASN A 279 -25.20 20.22 -18.46
C ASN A 279 -25.97 21.48 -18.90
N LYS A 280 -25.42 22.25 -19.86
CA LYS A 280 -26.06 23.47 -20.39
C LYS A 280 -27.46 23.28 -20.97
N LYS A 281 -27.84 22.03 -21.29
CA LYS A 281 -29.19 21.66 -21.79
C LYS A 281 -30.11 21.13 -20.70
N GLY A 282 -29.69 21.22 -19.40
CA GLY A 282 -30.48 20.74 -18.27
C GLY A 282 -30.44 19.20 -18.05
N LYS A 283 -29.76 18.44 -18.91
CA LYS A 283 -29.64 16.99 -18.79
C LYS A 283 -28.61 16.63 -17.70
N LYS A 284 -28.98 15.70 -16.83
CA LYS A 284 -28.01 15.12 -15.86
C LYS A 284 -26.95 14.33 -16.62
N VAL A 285 -25.70 14.61 -16.36
CA VAL A 285 -24.51 13.92 -16.89
C VAL A 285 -23.53 13.72 -15.74
N ARG A 286 -23.06 12.49 -15.59
CA ARG A 286 -22.00 12.17 -14.64
C ARG A 286 -20.66 12.46 -15.31
N ASP A 287 -19.79 13.22 -14.64
CA ASP A 287 -18.43 13.44 -15.09
C ASP A 287 -17.53 12.25 -14.68
N SER A 288 -16.33 12.19 -15.22
CA SER A 288 -15.28 11.27 -14.82
C SER A 288 -13.93 12.01 -14.79
N PHE A 289 -12.98 11.45 -14.07
CA PHE A 289 -11.61 11.97 -14.01
C PHE A 289 -10.61 10.83 -13.89
N GLU A 290 -9.42 11.03 -14.43
CA GLU A 290 -8.36 10.04 -14.34
C GLU A 290 -7.77 10.00 -12.93
N ILE A 291 -7.60 8.81 -12.38
CA ILE A 291 -6.84 8.55 -11.15
C ILE A 291 -5.58 7.76 -11.49
N GLN A 292 -4.47 8.08 -10.81
CA GLN A 292 -3.18 7.41 -10.98
C GLN A 292 -2.76 6.72 -9.69
N ASN A 293 -2.16 5.54 -9.83
CA ASN A 293 -1.61 4.78 -8.72
C ASN A 293 -0.48 5.56 -8.03
N THR A 294 -0.54 5.63 -6.71
CA THR A 294 0.45 6.31 -5.87
C THR A 294 1.73 5.50 -5.63
N ASN A 295 1.78 4.25 -6.10
CA ASN A 295 2.99 3.43 -6.10
C ASN A 295 4.03 3.99 -7.09
N ARG A 296 5.09 4.62 -6.59
CA ARG A 296 6.09 5.30 -7.42
C ARG A 296 6.98 4.35 -8.22
N LEU A 297 7.16 3.11 -7.79
CA LEU A 297 7.85 2.11 -8.62
C LEU A 297 7.01 1.71 -9.83
N LEU A 298 5.67 1.80 -9.74
CA LEU A 298 4.75 1.47 -10.81
C LEU A 298 4.46 2.66 -11.74
N SER A 299 4.24 3.85 -11.18
CA SER A 299 3.87 5.05 -11.91
C SER A 299 5.05 5.94 -12.30
N GLY A 300 6.20 5.76 -11.66
CA GLY A 300 7.34 6.66 -11.76
C GLY A 300 7.19 7.92 -10.91
N ASP A 301 8.29 8.60 -10.64
CA ASP A 301 8.38 9.93 -10.04
C ASP A 301 9.68 10.62 -10.52
N TYR A 302 9.86 11.91 -10.21
CA TYR A 302 11.01 12.70 -10.68
C TYR A 302 12.37 12.08 -10.36
N ASP A 303 12.49 11.36 -9.24
CA ASP A 303 13.72 10.73 -8.75
C ASP A 303 13.60 9.20 -8.56
N VAL A 304 12.50 8.61 -9.04
CA VAL A 304 12.21 7.17 -9.00
C VAL A 304 11.68 6.73 -10.36
N PRO A 305 12.52 6.10 -11.19
CA PRO A 305 12.05 5.51 -12.45
C PRO A 305 11.08 4.36 -12.19
N VAL A 306 10.22 4.08 -13.15
CA VAL A 306 9.41 2.85 -13.14
C VAL A 306 10.35 1.65 -13.03
N TYR A 307 10.11 0.80 -12.05
CA TYR A 307 10.95 -0.38 -11.82
C TYR A 307 10.53 -1.50 -12.79
N GLN A 308 11.51 -2.09 -13.47
CA GLN A 308 11.24 -3.15 -14.43
C GLN A 308 10.64 -4.39 -13.74
N GLY A 309 9.50 -4.86 -14.25
CA GLY A 309 8.81 -6.05 -13.74
C GLY A 309 7.94 -5.80 -12.50
N ILE A 310 7.82 -4.55 -12.02
CA ILE A 310 6.94 -4.24 -10.88
C ILE A 310 5.47 -4.50 -11.24
N ALA A 311 4.73 -5.16 -10.35
CA ALA A 311 3.32 -5.49 -10.52
C ALA A 311 2.44 -5.09 -9.31
N GLY A 312 2.93 -4.20 -8.48
CA GLY A 312 2.21 -3.71 -7.29
C GLY A 312 3.15 -3.59 -6.09
N VAL A 313 2.70 -3.59 -4.83
CA VAL A 313 1.33 -3.87 -4.34
C VAL A 313 0.73 -2.61 -3.71
N LYS A 314 1.26 -2.17 -2.54
CA LYS A 314 0.66 -1.06 -1.78
C LYS A 314 1.70 -0.24 -1.04
N ASN A 315 1.50 1.06 -1.08
CA ASN A 315 2.25 2.04 -0.28
C ASN A 315 1.41 2.59 0.86
N GLY A 316 2.07 3.10 1.89
CA GLY A 316 1.46 3.80 3.00
C GLY A 316 2.35 4.91 3.54
N ASN A 317 1.73 5.89 4.18
CA ASN A 317 2.44 6.92 4.92
C ASN A 317 1.48 7.57 5.92
N THR A 318 1.86 7.57 7.20
CA THR A 318 1.16 8.28 8.27
C THR A 318 2.19 8.91 9.22
N THR A 319 1.71 9.68 10.18
CA THR A 319 2.60 10.31 11.18
C THR A 319 3.35 9.26 12.01
N ASN A 320 2.65 8.21 12.45
CA ASN A 320 3.25 7.17 13.31
C ASN A 320 4.08 6.15 12.51
N ALA A 321 3.61 5.77 11.34
CA ALA A 321 4.28 4.76 10.51
C ALA A 321 5.51 5.30 9.77
N GLY A 322 5.53 6.59 9.43
CA GLY A 322 6.40 7.02 8.35
C GLY A 322 6.00 6.36 7.04
N ALA A 323 6.92 6.28 6.09
CA ALA A 323 6.67 5.61 4.82
C ALA A 323 6.74 4.08 4.96
N THR A 324 5.79 3.38 4.37
CA THR A 324 5.74 1.91 4.28
C THR A 324 5.46 1.49 2.83
N PHE A 325 5.98 0.36 2.41
CA PHE A 325 5.73 -0.16 1.07
C PHE A 325 5.89 -1.68 1.03
N THR A 326 4.95 -2.35 0.37
CA THR A 326 5.09 -3.73 -0.06
C THR A 326 5.06 -3.77 -1.58
N GLY A 327 6.12 -4.29 -2.19
CA GLY A 327 6.28 -4.40 -3.63
C GLY A 327 6.38 -5.85 -4.08
N VAL A 328 5.84 -6.14 -5.26
CA VAL A 328 6.03 -7.40 -5.98
C VAL A 328 6.60 -7.11 -7.36
N ALA A 329 7.63 -7.85 -7.75
CA ALA A 329 8.22 -7.72 -9.08
C ALA A 329 8.57 -9.08 -9.66
N GLU A 330 8.51 -9.19 -10.99
CA GLU A 330 8.91 -10.37 -11.74
C GLU A 330 10.05 -10.04 -12.69
N GLN A 331 11.12 -10.85 -12.64
CA GLN A 331 12.22 -10.81 -13.62
C GLN A 331 12.67 -12.25 -13.90
N ASP A 332 12.88 -12.57 -15.15
CA ASP A 332 13.37 -13.89 -15.64
C ASP A 332 12.58 -15.08 -15.06
N GLY A 333 11.25 -14.92 -14.95
CA GLY A 333 10.34 -15.95 -14.44
C GLY A 333 10.41 -16.18 -12.93
N ARG A 334 11.04 -15.28 -12.18
CA ARG A 334 11.08 -15.28 -10.71
C ARG A 334 10.28 -14.12 -10.16
N VAL A 335 9.46 -14.39 -9.17
CA VAL A 335 8.63 -13.38 -8.51
C VAL A 335 9.14 -13.13 -7.09
N LEU A 336 9.49 -11.89 -6.79
CA LEU A 336 9.94 -11.48 -5.46
C LEU A 336 8.94 -10.53 -4.79
N LEU A 337 8.79 -10.71 -3.49
CA LEU A 337 8.08 -9.81 -2.57
C LEU A 337 9.10 -9.09 -1.70
N VAL A 338 8.93 -7.79 -1.56
CA VAL A 338 9.73 -6.94 -0.65
C VAL A 338 8.79 -6.05 0.15
N THR A 339 8.90 -6.10 1.48
CA THR A 339 8.25 -5.13 2.35
C THR A 339 9.31 -4.28 3.05
N VAL A 340 9.10 -2.96 3.06
CA VAL A 340 9.96 -1.96 3.71
C VAL A 340 9.11 -1.09 4.61
N MET A 341 9.49 -0.94 5.87
CA MET A 341 8.76 -0.16 6.87
C MET A 341 9.65 0.89 7.53
N ASN A 342 9.16 2.12 7.51
CA ASN A 342 9.72 3.25 8.25
C ASN A 342 11.22 3.49 8.01
N PRO A 343 11.65 3.89 6.79
CA PRO A 343 13.00 4.36 6.56
C PRO A 343 13.34 5.56 7.45
N GLU A 344 14.44 5.49 8.19
CA GLU A 344 14.84 6.55 9.12
C GLU A 344 15.55 7.72 8.43
N LYS A 345 16.13 7.50 7.25
CA LYS A 345 16.68 8.58 6.44
C LYS A 345 15.56 9.43 5.86
N LYS A 346 15.62 10.72 6.11
CA LYS A 346 14.71 11.70 5.51
C LYS A 346 15.13 11.96 4.06
N GLU A 347 14.86 10.99 3.21
CA GLU A 347 15.13 11.06 1.77
C GLU A 347 13.79 11.02 1.02
N SER A 348 13.64 11.88 0.01
CA SER A 348 12.48 11.81 -0.88
C SER A 348 12.39 10.43 -1.51
N ASN A 349 11.19 9.86 -1.50
CA ASN A 349 10.95 8.54 -2.05
C ASN A 349 11.83 7.41 -1.48
N GLY A 350 12.39 7.58 -0.28
CA GLY A 350 13.34 6.66 0.34
C GLY A 350 12.84 5.22 0.41
N VAL A 351 11.57 5.02 0.75
CA VAL A 351 10.95 3.69 0.82
C VAL A 351 10.97 2.96 -0.53
N TYR A 352 10.74 3.65 -1.63
CA TYR A 352 10.78 3.08 -2.98
C TYR A 352 12.20 2.80 -3.44
N LYS A 353 13.14 3.70 -3.13
CA LYS A 353 14.57 3.53 -3.46
C LYS A 353 15.18 2.36 -2.70
N GLU A 354 14.85 2.19 -1.42
CA GLU A 354 15.31 1.04 -0.63
C GLU A 354 14.67 -0.26 -1.13
N THR A 355 13.38 -0.24 -1.49
CA THR A 355 12.71 -1.40 -2.09
C THR A 355 13.35 -1.80 -3.42
N ALA A 356 13.63 -0.85 -4.32
CA ALA A 356 14.30 -1.13 -5.59
C ALA A 356 15.66 -1.79 -5.38
N LYS A 357 16.48 -1.27 -4.45
CA LYS A 357 17.78 -1.87 -4.10
C LYS A 357 17.64 -3.29 -3.55
N LEU A 358 16.62 -3.55 -2.74
CA LEU A 358 16.35 -4.87 -2.19
C LEU A 358 15.86 -5.85 -3.25
N LEU A 359 15.02 -5.40 -4.19
CA LEU A 359 14.62 -6.20 -5.35
C LEU A 359 15.81 -6.54 -6.25
N ASP A 360 16.65 -5.54 -6.59
CA ASP A 360 17.87 -5.76 -7.39
C ASP A 360 18.83 -6.77 -6.74
N TRP A 361 18.98 -6.67 -5.41
CA TRP A 361 19.75 -7.64 -4.65
C TRP A 361 19.09 -9.01 -4.68
N GLY A 362 17.79 -9.06 -4.42
CA GLY A 362 17.03 -10.29 -4.35
C GLY A 362 17.09 -11.09 -5.65
N PHE A 363 16.92 -10.46 -6.81
CA PHE A 363 17.04 -11.13 -8.11
C PHE A 363 18.45 -11.67 -8.37
N LYS A 364 19.48 -10.97 -7.93
CA LYS A 364 20.87 -11.43 -8.05
C LYS A 364 21.22 -12.56 -7.07
N ALA A 365 20.61 -12.54 -5.87
CA ALA A 365 20.88 -13.47 -4.76
C ALA A 365 20.04 -14.76 -4.86
N ALA A 366 18.86 -14.68 -5.44
CA ALA A 366 17.92 -15.79 -5.53
C ALA A 366 18.53 -17.01 -6.21
N GLY A 367 18.39 -18.18 -5.59
CA GLY A 367 19.03 -19.43 -6.01
C GLY A 367 20.50 -19.57 -5.62
N LYS A 368 21.11 -18.54 -5.02
CA LYS A 368 22.49 -18.55 -4.52
C LYS A 368 22.58 -18.41 -3.01
N VAL A 369 21.57 -17.77 -2.40
CA VAL A 369 21.49 -17.53 -0.96
C VAL A 369 20.63 -18.61 -0.30
N ASP A 370 21.12 -19.20 0.79
CA ASP A 370 20.32 -20.09 1.62
C ASP A 370 19.27 -19.25 2.38
N PRO A 371 17.98 -19.68 2.38
CA PRO A 371 16.93 -18.97 3.07
C PRO A 371 17.21 -18.80 4.58
N VAL A 372 16.78 -17.69 5.15
CA VAL A 372 16.83 -17.43 6.60
C VAL A 372 15.53 -17.83 7.31
N GLY A 373 14.53 -18.22 6.56
CA GLY A 373 13.20 -18.63 7.00
C GLY A 373 12.27 -18.78 5.81
N GLU A 374 10.97 -18.88 6.10
CA GLU A 374 9.94 -19.03 5.10
C GLU A 374 8.65 -18.26 5.46
N LEU A 375 7.87 -17.90 4.48
CA LEU A 375 6.50 -17.42 4.64
C LEU A 375 5.61 -18.64 4.83
N VAL A 376 5.07 -18.80 6.03
CA VAL A 376 4.21 -19.95 6.37
C VAL A 376 2.93 -19.98 5.53
N PRO A 377 2.36 -21.16 5.27
CA PRO A 377 1.06 -21.26 4.63
C PRO A 377 -0.06 -20.81 5.61
N PRO A 378 -1.27 -20.51 5.13
CA PRO A 378 -2.43 -20.29 6.00
C PRO A 378 -2.66 -21.46 6.96
N GLY A 379 -3.25 -21.19 8.14
CA GLY A 379 -3.46 -22.18 9.21
C GLY A 379 -4.30 -23.38 8.76
N SER A 380 -5.34 -23.14 7.97
CA SER A 380 -6.16 -24.21 7.38
C SER A 380 -5.38 -25.12 6.43
N ALA A 381 -4.49 -24.56 5.62
CA ALA A 381 -3.63 -25.33 4.73
C ALA A 381 -2.56 -26.14 5.51
N ALA A 382 -2.00 -25.55 6.57
CA ALA A 382 -1.06 -26.23 7.45
C ALA A 382 -1.72 -27.45 8.15
N GLN A 383 -2.96 -27.30 8.62
CA GLN A 383 -3.72 -28.38 9.24
C GLN A 383 -4.10 -29.48 8.23
N ALA A 384 -4.43 -29.11 6.98
CA ALA A 384 -4.72 -30.06 5.93
C ALA A 384 -3.50 -30.93 5.57
N GLY A 385 -2.29 -30.32 5.55
CA GLY A 385 -1.03 -31.04 5.34
C GLY A 385 -0.58 -31.88 6.53
N ALA A 386 -1.03 -31.56 7.76
CA ALA A 386 -0.69 -32.27 8.98
C ALA A 386 -1.62 -33.46 9.30
N ARG A 387 -2.67 -33.71 8.51
CA ARG A 387 -3.47 -34.94 8.67
C ARG A 387 -2.57 -36.14 8.42
N PRO A 388 -2.41 -37.10 9.38
CA PRO A 388 -1.62 -38.29 9.15
C PRO A 388 -2.25 -39.05 7.99
N GLY A 389 -1.56 -39.11 6.88
CA GLY A 389 -1.89 -40.05 5.81
C GLY A 389 -1.92 -41.44 6.37
N ALA A 390 -2.95 -42.19 6.06
CA ALA A 390 -3.14 -43.57 6.41
C ALA A 390 -1.81 -44.35 6.29
N GLY A 391 -1.46 -45.06 7.37
CA GLY A 391 -0.22 -45.78 7.48
C GLY A 391 -0.02 -46.71 6.27
N ALA A 392 1.14 -46.58 5.66
CA ALA A 392 1.61 -47.58 4.72
C ALA A 392 1.89 -48.89 5.48
N SER A 393 1.03 -49.86 5.33
CA SER A 393 1.37 -51.26 5.60
C SER A 393 2.37 -51.74 4.51
N PRO A 394 3.44 -52.42 4.89
CA PRO A 394 4.30 -53.05 3.89
C PRO A 394 3.72 -54.42 3.51
N GLY A 395 3.40 -54.61 2.25
CA GLY A 395 3.00 -55.92 1.76
C GLY A 395 2.43 -55.91 0.34
N GLU A 396 3.20 -56.45 -0.55
CA GLU A 396 2.91 -57.17 -1.78
C GLU A 396 2.81 -56.43 -3.12
N ALA A 397 3.61 -56.99 -3.98
CA ALA A 397 3.81 -56.68 -5.39
C ALA A 397 2.62 -57.07 -6.28
N GLY A 398 2.41 -56.35 -7.35
CA GLY A 398 1.79 -56.90 -8.56
C GLY A 398 0.68 -56.08 -9.18
N GLY A 399 0.87 -55.60 -10.42
CA GLY A 399 -0.22 -55.35 -11.36
C GLY A 399 -0.35 -53.95 -11.90
N ALA A 400 -0.05 -53.84 -13.17
CA ALA A 400 -0.17 -52.66 -14.04
C ALA A 400 -1.61 -52.15 -14.14
N GLY A 401 -1.75 -50.84 -14.43
CA GLY A 401 -3.00 -50.30 -15.00
C GLY A 401 -3.30 -48.83 -14.66
N GLU A 402 -3.08 -48.00 -15.63
CA GLU A 402 -3.87 -46.85 -16.05
C GLU A 402 -4.00 -45.60 -15.20
N ASP A 403 -3.61 -44.53 -15.84
CA ASP A 403 -3.76 -43.11 -15.72
C ASP A 403 -4.88 -42.55 -14.85
N ALA A 404 -4.50 -41.67 -13.90
CA ALA A 404 -5.34 -40.58 -13.43
C ALA A 404 -4.50 -39.28 -13.37
N PRO A 405 -5.01 -38.14 -13.86
CA PRO A 405 -4.21 -36.93 -14.03
C PRO A 405 -3.96 -36.23 -12.68
N GLY A 406 -2.69 -36.01 -12.42
CA GLY A 406 -2.23 -35.24 -11.26
C GLY A 406 -2.80 -33.82 -11.23
N ALA A 407 -3.23 -33.41 -10.06
CA ALA A 407 -3.57 -32.03 -9.78
C ALA A 407 -2.32 -31.15 -9.94
N VAL A 408 -2.28 -30.44 -11.05
CA VAL A 408 -1.28 -29.41 -11.31
C VAL A 408 -1.58 -28.23 -10.43
N GLY A 409 -0.75 -27.97 -9.43
CA GLY A 409 -0.78 -26.74 -8.64
C GLY A 409 -0.70 -25.53 -9.57
N SER A 410 -1.74 -24.72 -9.57
CA SER A 410 -1.80 -23.51 -10.38
C SER A 410 -0.71 -22.55 -9.92
N LYS A 411 0.29 -22.30 -10.77
CA LYS A 411 1.28 -21.24 -10.56
C LYS A 411 0.56 -19.89 -10.55
N PRO A 412 0.92 -18.95 -9.67
CA PRO A 412 0.43 -17.58 -9.74
C PRO A 412 0.93 -16.96 -11.07
N VAL A 413 0.01 -16.75 -12.00
CA VAL A 413 0.29 -16.02 -13.24
C VAL A 413 0.07 -14.56 -12.97
N LEU A 414 1.15 -13.78 -12.94
CA LEU A 414 1.06 -12.32 -12.95
C LEU A 414 0.53 -11.85 -14.32
N PRO A 415 -0.30 -10.81 -14.37
CA PRO A 415 -0.68 -10.20 -15.64
C PRO A 415 0.58 -9.66 -16.33
N PRO A 416 0.63 -9.70 -17.67
CA PRO A 416 1.74 -9.09 -18.40
C PRO A 416 1.81 -7.59 -18.07
N PRO A 417 3.01 -6.99 -18.06
CA PRO A 417 3.15 -5.55 -17.81
C PRO A 417 2.31 -4.77 -18.84
N PRO A 418 1.73 -3.62 -18.44
CA PRO A 418 0.92 -2.82 -19.33
C PRO A 418 1.73 -2.43 -20.56
N GLY A 419 1.21 -2.78 -21.74
CA GLY A 419 1.83 -2.46 -23.03
C GLY A 419 2.03 -0.94 -23.14
N ARG A 420 3.15 -0.55 -23.76
CA ARG A 420 3.42 0.84 -24.12
C ARG A 420 2.19 1.43 -24.82
N PRO A 421 1.74 2.64 -24.49
CA PRO A 421 0.67 3.30 -25.24
C PRO A 421 1.09 3.40 -26.71
N THR A 422 0.36 2.73 -27.59
CA THR A 422 0.47 2.96 -29.03
C THR A 422 -0.12 4.34 -29.32
N ALA A 423 0.65 5.17 -30.00
CA ALA A 423 0.18 6.46 -30.49
C ALA A 423 -1.11 6.28 -31.32
N PRO A 424 -2.07 7.21 -31.22
CA PRO A 424 -3.29 7.12 -32.00
C PRO A 424 -2.97 7.17 -33.50
N SER A 425 -3.39 6.16 -34.24
CA SER A 425 -3.37 6.14 -35.70
C SER A 425 -4.40 7.16 -36.21
N THR A 426 -3.94 8.14 -36.94
CA THR A 426 -4.75 9.07 -37.71
C THR A 426 -5.64 8.30 -38.69
N PRO A 427 -6.96 8.61 -38.78
CA PRO A 427 -7.81 8.03 -39.79
C PRO A 427 -7.46 8.57 -41.20
N PRO A 428 -7.62 7.78 -42.27
CA PRO A 428 -7.38 8.25 -43.61
C PRO A 428 -8.44 9.28 -44.01
N SER A 429 -7.97 10.39 -44.57
CA SER A 429 -8.81 11.40 -45.22
C SER A 429 -9.46 10.81 -46.46
N HIS A 430 -10.77 10.77 -46.47
CA HIS A 430 -11.53 10.64 -47.70
C HIS A 430 -11.93 12.05 -48.23
N TYR A 431 -11.62 12.23 -49.51
CA TYR A 431 -12.15 13.30 -50.34
C TYR A 431 -13.68 13.35 -50.33
#